data_b4da5e6fb856e3c75ed3ba49ef6dbde3
#
_entry.id   b4da5e6fb856e3c75ed3ba49ef6dbde3
#
_cell.length_a   1.000
_cell.length_b   1.000
_cell.length_c   1.000
_cell.angle_alpha   90.00
_cell.angle_beta   90.00
_cell.angle_gamma   90.00
#
_symmetry.space_group_name_H-M   'P 1'
#
loop_
_entity.id
_entity.type
_entity.pdbx_description
1 polymer ?
#
loop_
_entity_poly.entity_id
_entity_poly.type
_entity_poly.pdbx_seq_one_letter_code
_entity_poly.pdbx_strand_id
1 'polypeptide(L)'
;MTSEKILYDMNEITCSIKTPNEFEYFYVSLNDIEERAWSAIRELIKKKVKIHNLVVLDFYEQENKIKSYIETQSLRLIDNIMFIKAQKQDYETNFRNIRSATGNELENKIVGVDISCIPTPQFFLLLKWFKRSDTKIVFYYTEP
;
A
#
# COMPACT_ATOMS: atom_id res chain seq x y z
N MET A 1 7.89 2.44 17.73
CA MET A 1 7.30 1.47 16.80
C MET A 1 8.32 1.01 15.79
N THR A 2 8.40 -0.27 15.57
CA THR A 2 9.29 -0.88 14.59
C THR A 2 8.48 -1.32 13.38
N SER A 3 8.99 -1.03 12.18
CA SER A 3 8.40 -1.56 10.95
C SER A 3 9.10 -2.84 10.57
N GLU A 4 8.36 -3.89 10.37
CA GLU A 4 8.85 -5.14 9.84
C GLU A 4 8.57 -5.20 8.34
N LYS A 5 9.55 -5.68 7.59
CA LYS A 5 9.47 -5.82 6.15
C LYS A 5 9.55 -7.28 5.78
N ILE A 6 8.59 -7.73 5.00
CA ILE A 6 8.56 -9.09 4.53
C ILE A 6 8.38 -9.05 3.02
N LEU A 7 9.35 -9.56 2.28
CA LEU A 7 9.31 -9.68 0.83
C LEU A 7 8.91 -11.09 0.44
N TYR A 8 7.82 -11.21 -0.30
CA TYR A 8 7.38 -12.48 -0.84
C TYR A 8 7.29 -12.42 -2.36
N ASP A 9 7.85 -13.42 -3.02
CA ASP A 9 7.52 -13.73 -4.40
C ASP A 9 6.40 -14.76 -4.37
N MET A 10 5.26 -14.45 -4.97
CA MET A 10 4.09 -15.33 -4.92
C MET A 10 4.27 -16.63 -5.74
N ASN A 11 5.22 -16.69 -6.63
CA ASN A 11 5.55 -17.90 -7.39
C ASN A 11 6.61 -18.76 -6.71
N GLU A 12 7.57 -18.09 -6.07
CA GLU A 12 8.55 -18.71 -5.20
C GLU A 12 8.39 -18.11 -3.82
N ILE A 13 8.07 -18.92 -2.83
CA ILE A 13 7.96 -18.40 -1.46
C ILE A 13 9.37 -18.17 -0.93
N THR A 14 9.94 -17.06 -1.33
CA THR A 14 11.21 -16.58 -0.77
C THR A 14 10.92 -15.40 0.13
N CYS A 15 11.57 -15.37 1.29
CA CYS A 15 11.46 -14.25 2.21
C CYS A 15 12.78 -13.47 2.20
N SER A 16 12.72 -12.17 1.94
CA SER A 16 13.87 -11.28 1.93
C SER A 16 13.54 -9.99 2.66
N ILE A 17 14.52 -9.41 3.34
CA ILE A 17 14.38 -8.12 4.02
C ILE A 17 14.85 -6.94 3.15
N LYS A 18 15.28 -7.19 1.92
CA LYS A 18 15.78 -6.14 1.04
C LYS A 18 14.64 -5.28 0.51
N THR A 19 14.71 -3.98 0.79
CA THR A 19 13.76 -3.00 0.24
C THR A 19 14.08 -2.72 -1.22
N PRO A 20 13.10 -2.80 -2.13
CA PRO A 20 13.31 -2.40 -3.52
C PRO A 20 13.53 -0.89 -3.63
N ASN A 21 14.13 -0.45 -4.73
CA ASN A 21 14.36 0.98 -4.99
C ASN A 21 13.09 1.72 -5.39
N GLU A 22 12.12 1.00 -5.94
CA GLU A 22 10.87 1.58 -6.41
C GLU A 22 9.72 0.58 -6.34
N PHE A 23 8.51 1.12 -6.20
CA PHE A 23 7.25 0.37 -6.29
C PHE A 23 6.41 0.91 -7.43
N GLU A 24 5.84 0.03 -8.23
CA GLU A 24 4.83 0.42 -9.22
C GLU A 24 3.54 0.89 -8.53
N TYR A 25 3.12 0.14 -7.52
CA TYR A 25 1.98 0.48 -6.66
C TYR A 25 2.34 0.25 -5.21
N PHE A 26 1.86 1.12 -4.33
CA PHE A 26 1.94 0.93 -2.89
C PHE A 26 0.56 1.15 -2.29
N TYR A 27 0.03 0.12 -1.66
CA TYR A 27 -1.31 0.12 -1.08
C TYR A 27 -1.22 0.34 0.42
N VAL A 28 -1.98 1.31 0.93
CA VAL A 28 -1.92 1.68 2.34
C VAL A 28 -3.27 2.23 2.79
N SER A 29 -3.63 2.00 4.05
CA SER A 29 -4.75 2.70 4.69
C SER A 29 -4.17 3.74 5.62
N LEU A 30 -4.32 5.01 5.28
CA LEU A 30 -3.82 6.13 6.06
C LEU A 30 -4.96 6.81 6.84
N ASN A 31 -4.65 7.22 8.06
CA ASN A 31 -5.57 7.96 8.91
C ASN A 31 -4.76 8.76 9.94
N ASP A 32 -5.39 9.68 10.63
CA ASP A 32 -4.75 10.49 11.67
C ASP A 32 -5.02 9.97 13.09
N ILE A 33 -5.67 8.82 13.20
CA ILE A 33 -6.05 8.21 14.47
C ILE A 33 -4.90 7.33 15.00
N GLU A 34 -4.28 6.54 14.12
CA GLU A 34 -3.19 5.63 14.47
C GLU A 34 -1.88 6.09 13.84
N GLU A 35 -0.89 6.38 14.66
CA GLU A 35 0.42 6.80 14.17
C GLU A 35 1.09 5.73 13.30
N ARG A 36 0.88 4.46 13.60
CA ARG A 36 1.45 3.34 12.82
C ARG A 36 0.99 3.33 11.36
N ALA A 37 -0.12 3.99 11.04
CA ALA A 37 -0.60 4.07 9.66
C ALA A 37 0.41 4.76 8.73
N TRP A 38 1.28 5.61 9.27
CA TRP A 38 2.26 6.39 8.52
C TRP A 38 3.67 5.80 8.54
N SER A 39 3.93 4.80 9.35
CA SER A 39 5.30 4.30 9.60
C SER A 39 5.99 3.81 8.33
N ALA A 40 5.31 3.01 7.52
CA ALA A 40 5.92 2.50 6.28
C ALA A 40 6.21 3.63 5.29
N ILE A 41 5.26 4.54 5.08
CA ILE A 41 5.44 5.69 4.18
C ILE A 41 6.62 6.55 4.62
N ARG A 42 6.71 6.87 5.92
CA ARG A 42 7.83 7.66 6.46
C ARG A 42 9.16 6.98 6.23
N GLU A 43 9.21 5.67 6.43
CA GLU A 43 10.44 4.89 6.20
C GLU A 43 10.84 4.89 4.73
N LEU A 44 9.90 4.70 3.82
CA LEU A 44 10.17 4.73 2.39
C LEU A 44 10.66 6.10 1.93
N ILE A 45 10.06 7.17 2.42
CA ILE A 45 10.50 8.54 2.14
C ILE A 45 11.93 8.75 2.64
N LYS A 46 12.22 8.32 3.86
CA LYS A 46 13.56 8.44 4.46
C LYS A 46 14.61 7.68 3.64
N LYS A 47 14.26 6.53 3.10
CA LYS A 47 15.15 5.71 2.26
C LYS A 47 15.15 6.14 0.79
N LYS A 48 14.40 7.17 0.44
CA LYS A 48 14.29 7.70 -0.94
C LYS A 48 13.79 6.65 -1.93
N VAL A 49 12.83 5.83 -1.50
CA VAL A 49 12.19 4.83 -2.36
C VAL A 49 11.13 5.52 -3.21
N LYS A 50 11.19 5.29 -4.51
CA LYS A 50 10.23 5.82 -5.47
C LYS A 50 8.92 5.04 -5.43
N ILE A 51 7.79 5.74 -5.41
CA ILE A 51 6.47 5.15 -5.52
C ILE A 51 5.78 5.76 -6.74
N HIS A 52 5.53 4.95 -7.77
CA HIS A 52 4.86 5.45 -8.97
C HIS A 52 3.39 5.76 -8.69
N ASN A 53 2.71 4.88 -7.99
CA ASN A 53 1.30 5.05 -7.65
C ASN A 53 1.07 4.67 -6.18
N LEU A 54 0.75 5.66 -5.37
CA LEU A 54 0.33 5.44 -3.99
C LEU A 54 -1.19 5.28 -3.98
N VAL A 55 -1.67 4.12 -3.56
CA VAL A 55 -3.10 3.81 -3.48
C VAL A 55 -3.52 3.88 -2.02
N VAL A 56 -4.27 4.91 -1.68
CA VAL A 56 -4.73 5.15 -0.31
C VAL A 56 -6.16 4.65 -0.15
N LEU A 57 -6.34 3.68 0.73
CA LEU A 57 -7.66 3.18 1.11
C LEU A 57 -8.19 4.05 2.24
N ASP A 58 -9.13 4.91 1.91
CA ASP A 58 -9.65 5.90 2.85
C ASP A 58 -10.94 5.42 3.51
N PHE A 59 -10.78 4.79 4.68
CA PHE A 59 -11.90 4.31 5.49
C PHE A 59 -12.51 5.37 6.41
N TYR A 60 -11.89 6.57 6.49
CA TYR A 60 -12.24 7.59 7.48
C TYR A 60 -12.59 8.94 6.88
N GLU A 61 -12.76 9.01 5.56
CA GLU A 61 -13.10 10.24 4.84
C GLU A 61 -12.11 11.39 5.11
N GLN A 62 -10.82 11.10 5.05
CA GLN A 62 -9.75 12.05 5.37
C GLN A 62 -8.90 12.45 4.17
N GLU A 63 -9.43 12.30 2.95
CA GLU A 63 -8.68 12.52 1.71
C GLU A 63 -7.91 13.84 1.71
N ASN A 64 -8.59 14.96 1.98
CA ASN A 64 -7.95 16.28 1.91
C ASN A 64 -6.81 16.42 2.91
N LYS A 65 -7.01 15.92 4.11
CA LYS A 65 -6.03 15.97 5.20
C LYS A 65 -4.79 15.12 4.89
N ILE A 66 -5.02 13.91 4.40
CA ILE A 66 -3.97 12.97 4.02
C ILE A 66 -3.18 13.52 2.83
N LYS A 67 -3.87 14.01 1.82
CA LYS A 67 -3.27 14.58 0.62
C LYS A 67 -2.37 15.76 0.94
N SER A 68 -2.85 16.68 1.78
CA SER A 68 -2.07 17.84 2.24
C SER A 68 -0.80 17.41 2.97
N TYR A 69 -0.90 16.41 3.84
CA TYR A 69 0.26 15.88 4.57
C TYR A 69 1.30 15.26 3.62
N ILE A 70 0.86 14.45 2.68
CA ILE A 70 1.77 13.79 1.73
C ILE A 70 2.46 14.84 0.85
N GLU A 71 1.73 15.83 0.37
CA GLU A 71 2.28 16.90 -0.46
C GLU A 71 3.40 17.68 0.24
N THR A 72 3.32 17.86 1.55
CA THR A 72 4.36 18.57 2.31
C THR A 72 5.62 17.72 2.55
N GLN A 73 5.51 16.40 2.49
CA GLN A 73 6.57 15.49 2.91
C GLN A 73 7.36 14.85 1.76
N SER A 74 6.78 14.66 0.58
CA SER A 74 7.34 13.70 -0.36
C SER A 74 7.12 13.97 -1.84
N LEU A 75 6.94 15.22 -2.22
CA LEU A 75 6.54 15.62 -3.58
C LEU A 75 7.32 15.01 -4.74
N ARG A 76 8.55 14.55 -4.52
CA ARG A 76 9.40 14.05 -5.60
C ARG A 76 9.47 12.52 -5.69
N LEU A 77 9.01 11.83 -4.66
CA LEU A 77 9.11 10.37 -4.58
C LEU A 77 7.82 9.66 -4.98
N ILE A 78 6.70 10.37 -4.94
CA ILE A 78 5.39 9.82 -5.29
C ILE A 78 4.89 10.51 -6.55
N ASP A 79 4.73 9.77 -7.64
CA ASP A 79 4.26 10.34 -8.90
C ASP A 79 2.76 10.60 -8.90
N ASN A 80 1.98 9.61 -8.47
CA ASN A 80 0.53 9.67 -8.45
C ASN A 80 -0.02 9.21 -7.12
N ILE A 81 -1.07 9.86 -6.65
CA ILE A 81 -1.80 9.45 -5.45
C ILE A 81 -3.24 9.16 -5.86
N MET A 82 -3.70 7.95 -5.56
CA MET A 82 -5.07 7.53 -5.84
C MET A 82 -5.79 7.33 -4.52
N PHE A 83 -6.90 8.04 -4.31
CA PHE A 83 -7.73 7.86 -3.12
C PHE A 83 -8.93 6.99 -3.46
N ILE A 84 -9.04 5.88 -2.76
CA ILE A 84 -10.18 4.98 -2.88
C ILE A 84 -11.04 5.14 -1.64
N LYS A 85 -12.22 5.70 -1.79
CA LYS A 85 -13.20 5.71 -0.70
C LYS A 85 -13.54 4.27 -0.36
N ALA A 86 -13.31 3.90 0.87
CA ALA A 86 -13.52 2.54 1.34
C ALA A 86 -14.53 2.54 2.48
N GLN A 87 -15.38 1.54 2.51
CA GLN A 87 -16.36 1.35 3.57
C GLN A 87 -16.03 0.10 4.35
N LYS A 88 -16.11 0.19 5.66
CA LYS A 88 -15.96 -0.98 6.52
C LYS A 88 -17.05 -1.99 6.18
N GLN A 89 -16.69 -3.26 6.15
CA GLN A 89 -17.57 -4.40 5.86
C GLN A 89 -18.03 -4.52 4.40
N ASP A 90 -17.75 -3.56 3.55
CA ASP A 90 -18.06 -3.65 2.11
C ASP A 90 -16.79 -3.88 1.30
N TYR A 91 -16.07 -4.93 1.65
CA TYR A 91 -14.73 -5.21 1.13
C TYR A 91 -14.72 -5.57 -0.35
N GLU A 92 -15.77 -6.22 -0.83
CA GLU A 92 -15.89 -6.56 -2.25
C GLU A 92 -16.02 -5.32 -3.14
N THR A 93 -16.86 -4.36 -2.74
CA THR A 93 -17.00 -3.09 -3.46
C THR A 93 -15.70 -2.30 -3.42
N ASN A 94 -15.06 -2.23 -2.26
CA ASN A 94 -13.75 -1.60 -2.11
C ASN A 94 -12.74 -2.22 -3.07
N PHE A 95 -12.71 -3.54 -3.15
CA PHE A 95 -11.80 -4.26 -4.04
C PHE A 95 -12.05 -3.94 -5.50
N ARG A 96 -13.31 -3.91 -5.94
CA ARG A 96 -13.65 -3.55 -7.30
C ARG A 96 -13.20 -2.13 -7.65
N ASN A 97 -13.36 -1.19 -6.72
CA ASN A 97 -12.92 0.19 -6.89
C ASN A 97 -11.39 0.27 -6.99
N ILE A 98 -10.68 -0.49 -6.18
CA ILE A 98 -9.22 -0.55 -6.25
C ILE A 98 -8.77 -1.10 -7.60
N ARG A 99 -9.36 -2.20 -8.06
CA ARG A 99 -9.03 -2.80 -9.35
C ARG A 99 -9.31 -1.85 -10.51
N SER A 100 -10.44 -1.16 -10.48
CA SER A 100 -10.80 -0.20 -11.52
C SER A 100 -9.80 0.95 -11.59
N ALA A 101 -9.32 1.43 -10.44
CA ALA A 101 -8.38 2.54 -10.38
C ALA A 101 -6.98 2.14 -10.80
N THR A 102 -6.54 0.93 -10.48
CA THR A 102 -5.16 0.50 -10.70
C THR A 102 -4.95 -0.36 -11.95
N GLY A 103 -6.03 -0.74 -12.65
CA GLY A 103 -5.92 -1.56 -13.86
C GLY A 103 -5.48 -2.99 -13.59
N ASN A 104 -5.21 -3.73 -14.66
CA ASN A 104 -4.89 -5.16 -14.59
C ASN A 104 -3.42 -5.50 -14.92
N GLU A 105 -2.57 -4.51 -15.16
CA GLU A 105 -1.20 -4.74 -15.62
C GLU A 105 -0.21 -4.79 -14.44
N LEU A 106 -0.35 -5.83 -13.60
CA LEU A 106 0.53 -6.03 -12.45
C LEU A 106 1.57 -7.12 -12.67
N GLU A 107 1.52 -7.82 -13.80
CA GLU A 107 2.46 -8.89 -14.11
C GLU A 107 3.90 -8.37 -14.09
N ASN A 108 4.77 -9.06 -13.38
CA ASN A 108 6.18 -8.70 -13.19
C ASN A 108 6.42 -7.34 -12.52
N LYS A 109 5.39 -6.72 -11.97
CA LYS A 109 5.53 -5.47 -11.22
C LYS A 109 5.85 -5.77 -9.76
N ILE A 110 6.48 -4.79 -9.09
CA ILE A 110 6.73 -4.85 -7.66
C ILE A 110 5.73 -3.94 -6.97
N VAL A 111 4.93 -4.51 -6.08
CA VAL A 111 3.96 -3.76 -5.29
C VAL A 111 4.28 -3.87 -3.81
N GLY A 112 4.03 -2.79 -3.10
CA GLY A 112 4.11 -2.77 -1.65
C GLY A 112 2.72 -2.72 -1.04
N VAL A 113 2.56 -3.33 0.12
CA VAL A 113 1.31 -3.26 0.88
C VAL A 113 1.64 -3.05 2.34
N ASP A 114 1.15 -1.98 2.92
CA ASP A 114 1.21 -1.77 4.37
C ASP A 114 -0.04 -2.36 4.99
N ILE A 115 0.11 -3.51 5.63
CA ILE A 115 -1.01 -4.24 6.23
C ILE A 115 -1.38 -3.76 7.63
N SER A 116 -0.68 -2.76 8.16
CA SER A 116 -0.85 -2.32 9.56
C SER A 116 -2.27 -1.86 9.88
N CYS A 117 -2.91 -1.12 8.96
CA CYS A 117 -4.24 -0.56 9.17
C CYS A 117 -5.25 -0.98 8.10
N ILE A 118 -4.92 -1.91 7.23
CA ILE A 118 -5.87 -2.48 6.29
C ILE A 118 -6.63 -3.61 6.97
N PRO A 119 -7.97 -3.59 6.98
CA PRO A 119 -8.73 -4.70 7.53
C PRO A 119 -8.38 -6.03 6.87
N THR A 120 -8.29 -7.07 7.67
CA THR A 120 -7.86 -8.40 7.20
C THR A 120 -8.63 -8.93 6.00
N PRO A 121 -9.98 -8.84 5.94
CA PRO A 121 -10.70 -9.31 4.75
C PRO A 121 -10.34 -8.52 3.49
N GLN A 122 -10.10 -7.21 3.62
CA GLN A 122 -9.66 -6.38 2.50
C GLN A 122 -8.29 -6.81 2.00
N PHE A 123 -7.37 -7.07 2.92
CA PHE A 123 -6.03 -7.54 2.58
C PHE A 123 -6.08 -8.87 1.84
N PHE A 124 -6.90 -9.83 2.27
CA PHE A 124 -7.02 -11.12 1.60
C PHE A 124 -7.51 -11.00 0.15
N LEU A 125 -8.43 -10.08 -0.13
CA LEU A 125 -8.88 -9.85 -1.51
C LEU A 125 -7.73 -9.30 -2.37
N LEU A 126 -6.96 -8.37 -1.85
CA LEU A 126 -5.77 -7.84 -2.54
C LEU A 126 -4.75 -8.95 -2.81
N LEU A 127 -4.44 -9.74 -1.79
CA LEU A 127 -3.46 -10.82 -1.89
C LEU A 127 -3.85 -11.84 -2.95
N LYS A 128 -5.12 -12.21 -2.99
CA LYS A 128 -5.66 -13.15 -3.97
C LYS A 128 -5.50 -12.64 -5.40
N TRP A 129 -5.74 -11.34 -5.60
CA TRP A 129 -5.56 -10.70 -6.89
C TRP A 129 -4.09 -10.67 -7.30
N PHE A 130 -3.20 -10.27 -6.40
CA PHE A 130 -1.76 -10.21 -6.68
C PHE A 130 -1.21 -11.60 -7.04
N LYS A 131 -1.65 -12.63 -6.33
CA LYS A 131 -1.25 -14.01 -6.61
C LYS A 131 -1.60 -14.45 -8.03
N ARG A 132 -2.79 -14.07 -8.51
CA ARG A 132 -3.23 -14.39 -9.87
C ARG A 132 -2.50 -13.60 -10.95
N SER A 133 -1.96 -12.46 -10.59
CA SER A 133 -1.35 -11.51 -11.53
C SER A 133 0.16 -11.66 -11.66
N ASP A 134 0.75 -12.69 -11.05
CA ASP A 134 2.20 -12.91 -11.07
C ASP A 134 2.99 -11.68 -10.59
N THR A 135 2.55 -11.10 -9.50
CA THR A 135 3.05 -9.86 -8.94
C THR A 135 4.01 -10.15 -7.79
N LYS A 136 5.10 -9.40 -7.71
CA LYS A 136 6.02 -9.43 -6.56
C LYS A 136 5.50 -8.50 -5.48
N ILE A 137 5.39 -9.01 -4.24
CA ILE A 137 4.77 -8.26 -3.14
C ILE A 137 5.76 -8.08 -2.00
N VAL A 138 5.84 -6.84 -1.51
CA VAL A 138 6.57 -6.50 -0.29
C VAL A 138 5.55 -6.06 0.75
N PHE A 139 5.52 -6.75 1.87
CA PHE A 139 4.61 -6.42 2.97
C PHE A 139 5.32 -5.57 4.01
N TYR A 140 4.61 -4.57 4.50
CA TYR A 140 5.04 -3.75 5.63
C TYR A 140 4.06 -3.92 6.77
N TYR A 141 4.58 -4.08 7.96
CA TYR A 141 3.78 -4.17 9.17
C TYR A 141 4.44 -3.37 10.28
N THR A 142 3.67 -2.55 10.94
CA THR A 142 4.08 -1.79 12.12
C THR A 142 3.19 -2.19 13.29
N GLU A 143 3.80 -2.62 14.37
CA GLU A 143 3.07 -2.99 15.58
C GLU A 143 2.32 -1.79 16.18
N PRO A 144 1.15 -2.06 16.78
CA PRO A 144 0.39 -1.00 17.45
C PRO A 144 1.14 -0.35 18.61
#